data_7de40e18b967b63900c964dda5a5aa33
#
_entry.id   7de40e18b967b63900c964dda5a5aa33
#
_cell.length_a   1.000
_cell.length_b   1.000
_cell.length_c   1.000
_cell.angle_alpha   90.00
_cell.angle_beta   90.00
_cell.angle_gamma   90.00
#
_symmetry.space_group_name_H-M   'P 1'
#
loop_
_entity.id
_entity.type
_entity.pdbx_description
1 polymer ?
#
loop_
_entity_poly.entity_id
_entity_poly.type
_entity_poly.pdbx_seq_one_letter_code
_entity_poly.pdbx_strand_id
1 'polypeptide(L)'
;MRDSTALPDLQMLATEALLPHEDCDPRRIERLAQRILQDGCLKNPPVVAAIPESDRFVVLDGANRVIAFAQLGIPHIVAQLVRFSQYHYAR
;
A
#
# COMPACT_ATOMS: atom_id res chain seq x y z
N MET A 1 -0.99 -18.12 -20.38
CA MET A 1 -1.27 -17.91 -19.96
C MET A 1 -1.49 -17.24 -19.28
N ARG A 2 -1.71 -17.07 -19.07
CA ARG A 2 -2.08 -16.41 -18.53
C ARG A 2 -1.94 -16.07 -17.51
N ASP A 3 -1.79 -16.34 -17.53
CA ASP A 3 -1.79 -16.08 -16.56
C ASP A 3 -1.40 -15.27 -15.76
N SER A 4 -0.69 -15.07 -16.06
CA SER A 4 -0.29 -13.76 -15.59
C SER A 4 -1.31 -13.11 -14.71
N THR A 5 -2.52 -13.42 -14.93
CA THR A 5 -3.61 -12.84 -14.17
C THR A 5 -3.71 -13.40 -12.77
N ALA A 6 -3.07 -14.52 -12.53
CA ALA A 6 -3.27 -15.25 -11.30
C ALA A 6 -2.50 -14.66 -10.12
N LEU A 7 -1.35 -14.02 -10.37
CA LEU A 7 -0.47 -13.60 -9.28
C LEU A 7 -0.36 -12.09 -9.22
N PRO A 8 -0.58 -11.50 -8.04
CA PRO A 8 -0.36 -10.07 -7.88
C PRO A 8 1.14 -9.74 -7.97
N ASP A 9 1.44 -8.54 -8.40
CA ASP A 9 2.79 -8.03 -8.43
C ASP A 9 3.10 -7.40 -7.07
N LEU A 10 3.67 -8.19 -6.18
CA LEU A 10 4.01 -7.74 -4.83
C LEU A 10 5.46 -7.30 -4.79
N GLN A 11 5.71 -6.11 -4.30
CA GLN A 11 7.05 -5.55 -4.21
C GLN A 11 7.27 -4.90 -2.85
N MET A 12 8.51 -4.94 -2.39
CA MET A 12 8.92 -4.25 -1.18
C MET A 12 9.29 -2.82 -1.55
N LEU A 13 8.54 -1.86 -1.06
CA LEU A 13 8.74 -0.45 -1.41
C LEU A 13 9.05 0.36 -0.16
N ALA A 14 9.78 1.46 -0.35
CA ALA A 14 10.03 2.38 0.75
C ALA A 14 8.71 3.01 1.18
N THR A 15 8.43 2.95 2.48
CA THR A 15 7.17 3.46 3.01
C THR A 15 6.99 4.92 2.67
N GLU A 16 8.06 5.70 2.75
CA GLU A 16 7.98 7.15 2.48
C GLU A 16 7.73 7.49 1.02
N ALA A 17 7.91 6.52 0.10
CA ALA A 17 7.63 6.74 -1.31
C ALA A 17 6.16 6.55 -1.65
N LEU A 18 5.36 6.07 -0.72
CA LEU A 18 3.94 5.80 -0.93
C LEU A 18 3.14 7.00 -0.46
N LEU A 19 2.39 7.60 -1.38
CA LEU A 19 1.65 8.84 -1.13
C LEU A 19 0.17 8.55 -1.02
N PRO A 20 -0.41 8.58 0.19
CA PRO A 20 -1.85 8.46 0.34
C PRO A 20 -2.55 9.66 -0.30
N HIS A 21 -3.66 9.44 -0.95
CA HIS A 21 -4.36 10.50 -1.63
C HIS A 21 -5.76 10.77 -1.06
N GLU A 22 -6.09 10.11 0.03
CA GLU A 22 -7.39 10.33 0.66
C GLU A 22 -7.20 10.52 2.16
N ASP A 23 -8.21 11.11 2.79
CA ASP A 23 -8.17 11.36 4.22
C ASP A 23 -8.25 10.05 4.99
N CYS A 24 -7.52 10.00 6.08
CA CYS A 24 -7.44 8.81 6.90
C CYS A 24 -7.96 9.11 8.30
N ASP A 25 -8.63 8.12 8.88
CA ASP A 25 -9.16 8.22 10.23
C ASP A 25 -8.06 7.89 11.24
N PRO A 26 -7.65 8.84 12.10
CA PRO A 26 -6.59 8.57 13.07
C PRO A 26 -6.86 7.39 13.99
N ARG A 27 -8.12 7.15 14.33
CA ARG A 27 -8.47 6.02 15.20
C ARG A 27 -8.22 4.69 14.53
N ARG A 28 -8.55 4.61 13.24
CA ARG A 28 -8.30 3.40 12.48
C ARG A 28 -6.80 3.16 12.29
N ILE A 29 -6.06 4.23 12.07
CA ILE A 29 -4.61 4.14 11.93
C ILE A 29 -4.00 3.61 13.21
N GLU A 30 -4.43 4.13 14.37
CA GLU A 30 -3.89 3.68 15.64
C GLU A 30 -4.19 2.20 15.88
N ARG A 31 -5.41 1.76 15.59
CA ARG A 31 -5.78 0.36 15.76
C ARG A 31 -4.97 -0.54 14.83
N LEU A 32 -4.75 -0.09 13.59
CA LEU A 32 -3.94 -0.84 12.67
C LEU A 32 -2.49 -0.93 13.13
N ALA A 33 -1.95 0.17 13.65
CA ALA A 33 -0.59 0.17 14.15
C ALA A 33 -0.42 -0.83 15.28
N GLN A 34 -1.37 -0.87 16.21
CA GLN A 34 -1.31 -1.82 17.30
C GLN A 34 -1.40 -3.25 16.79
N ARG A 35 -2.27 -3.48 15.82
CA ARG A 35 -2.43 -4.82 15.26
C ARG A 35 -1.16 -5.28 14.53
N ILE A 36 -0.52 -4.39 13.81
CA ILE A 36 0.74 -4.70 13.13
C ILE A 36 1.81 -5.09 14.14
N LEU A 37 1.89 -4.35 15.25
CA LEU A 37 2.84 -4.68 16.29
C LEU A 37 2.58 -6.04 16.92
N GLN A 38 1.31 -6.40 17.09
CA GLN A 38 0.95 -7.68 17.69
C GLN A 38 1.20 -8.85 16.75
N ASP A 39 0.78 -8.69 15.50
CA ASP A 39 0.83 -9.80 14.54
C ASP A 39 2.16 -9.93 13.84
N GLY A 40 2.90 -8.84 13.74
CA GLY A 40 4.18 -8.84 13.08
C GLY A 40 4.11 -9.04 11.57
N CYS A 41 2.93 -8.95 10.98
CA CYS A 41 2.81 -9.12 9.53
C CYS A 41 1.65 -8.31 8.98
N LEU A 42 1.68 -8.10 7.68
CA LEU A 42 0.67 -7.35 6.96
C LEU A 42 -0.15 -8.31 6.13
N LYS A 43 -1.43 -8.47 6.45
CA LYS A 43 -2.29 -9.44 5.78
C LYS A 43 -2.78 -8.96 4.42
N ASN A 44 -3.11 -7.69 4.33
CA ASN A 44 -3.65 -7.12 3.09
C ASN A 44 -2.75 -5.99 2.63
N PRO A 45 -1.82 -6.27 1.71
CA PRO A 45 -0.92 -5.20 1.25
C PRO A 45 -1.69 -4.07 0.60
N PRO A 46 -1.22 -2.84 0.75
CA PRO A 46 -1.85 -1.74 0.03
C PRO A 46 -1.65 -1.90 -1.47
N VAL A 47 -2.59 -1.34 -2.23
CA VAL A 47 -2.53 -1.33 -3.69
C VAL A 47 -2.03 0.04 -4.13
N VAL A 48 -0.97 0.05 -4.92
CA VAL A 48 -0.32 1.30 -5.32
C VAL A 48 -0.08 1.30 -6.83
N ALA A 49 0.08 2.50 -7.38
CA ALA A 49 0.43 2.69 -8.79
C ALA A 49 1.58 3.68 -8.88
N ALA A 50 2.52 3.40 -9.78
CA ALA A 50 3.67 4.27 -9.98
C ALA A 50 3.21 5.62 -10.55
N ILE A 51 3.80 6.69 -10.04
CA ILE A 51 3.60 8.02 -10.58
C ILE A 51 4.60 8.21 -11.72
N PRO A 52 4.13 8.53 -12.94
CA PRO A 52 5.04 8.65 -14.07
C PRO A 52 6.18 9.62 -13.82
N GLU A 53 7.37 9.25 -14.25
CA GLU A 53 8.57 10.08 -14.14
C GLU A 53 8.97 10.41 -12.71
N SER A 54 8.61 9.53 -11.79
CA SER A 54 8.88 9.72 -10.37
C SER A 54 9.26 8.38 -9.76
N ASP A 55 9.95 8.41 -8.64
CA ASP A 55 10.21 7.19 -7.86
C ASP A 55 9.17 7.00 -6.76
N ARG A 56 8.05 7.70 -6.88
CA ARG A 56 6.98 7.64 -5.88
C ARG A 56 5.77 6.93 -6.44
N PHE A 57 4.90 6.54 -5.52
CA PHE A 57 3.71 5.76 -5.84
C PHE A 57 2.49 6.38 -5.17
N VAL A 58 1.36 6.37 -5.86
CA VAL A 58 0.10 6.79 -5.25
C VAL A 58 -0.58 5.55 -4.66
N VAL A 59 -1.11 5.70 -3.45
CA VAL A 59 -1.81 4.62 -2.78
C VAL A 59 -3.27 4.64 -3.21
N LEU A 60 -3.70 3.59 -3.89
CA LEU A 60 -5.06 3.49 -4.41
C LEU A 60 -5.99 2.84 -3.38
N ASP A 61 -5.46 1.96 -2.55
CA ASP A 61 -6.22 1.28 -1.51
C ASP A 61 -5.28 0.95 -0.38
N GLY A 62 -5.76 1.05 0.86
CA GLY A 62 -4.96 0.71 2.02
C GLY A 62 -4.13 1.85 2.56
N ALA A 63 -4.55 3.11 2.34
CA ALA A 63 -3.80 4.26 2.81
C ALA A 63 -3.58 4.25 4.31
N ASN A 64 -4.56 3.78 5.10
CA ASN A 64 -4.41 3.71 6.55
C ASN A 64 -3.24 2.81 6.96
N ARG A 65 -3.01 1.72 6.22
CA ARG A 65 -1.89 0.82 6.50
C ARG A 65 -0.56 1.48 6.23
N VAL A 66 -0.48 2.24 5.14
CA VAL A 66 0.75 2.96 4.81
C VAL A 66 1.08 3.96 5.92
N ILE A 67 0.07 4.71 6.36
CA ILE A 67 0.29 5.71 7.40
C ILE A 67 0.66 5.03 8.72
N ALA A 68 0.03 3.90 9.05
CA ALA A 68 0.37 3.16 10.26
C ALA A 68 1.82 2.70 10.24
N PHE A 69 2.29 2.19 9.10
CA PHE A 69 3.70 1.79 8.95
C PHE A 69 4.62 2.98 9.14
N ALA A 70 4.25 4.14 8.57
CA ALA A 70 5.07 5.33 8.71
C ALA A 70 5.15 5.78 10.16
N GLN A 71 4.04 5.74 10.88
CA GLN A 71 4.00 6.14 12.27
C GLN A 71 4.82 5.20 13.16
N LEU A 72 4.87 3.94 12.80
CA LEU A 72 5.67 2.96 13.52
C LEU A 72 7.16 3.04 13.17
N GLY A 73 7.53 3.87 12.21
CA GLY A 73 8.91 3.98 11.78
C GLY A 73 9.41 2.81 10.97
N ILE A 74 8.50 2.05 10.36
CA ILE A 74 8.86 0.91 9.53
C ILE A 74 9.22 1.43 8.14
N PRO A 75 10.48 1.22 7.69
CA PRO A 75 10.97 1.90 6.48
C PRO A 75 10.47 1.29 5.17
N HIS A 76 10.02 0.06 5.17
CA HIS A 76 9.60 -0.61 3.95
C HIS A 76 8.30 -1.37 4.18
N ILE A 77 7.50 -1.50 3.11
CA ILE A 77 6.22 -2.18 3.18
C ILE A 77 6.02 -2.95 1.88
N VAL A 78 5.48 -4.16 1.99
CA VAL A 78 5.09 -4.93 0.81
C VAL A 78 3.80 -4.33 0.27
N ALA A 79 3.79 -4.01 -1.02
CA ALA A 79 2.63 -3.41 -1.67
C ALA A 79 2.35 -4.13 -2.98
N GLN A 80 1.11 -4.10 -3.40
CA GLN A 80 0.72 -4.64 -4.70
C GLN A 80 0.78 -3.52 -5.72
N LEU A 81 1.61 -3.70 -6.74
CA LEU A 81 1.79 -2.71 -7.79
C LEU A 81 0.82 -3.00 -8.92
N VAL A 82 0.04 -1.99 -9.30
CA VAL A 82 -0.90 -2.10 -10.42
C VAL A 82 -0.68 -0.93 -11.36
N ARG A 83 -1.23 -1.05 -12.54
CA ARG A 83 -1.27 0.08 -13.47
C ARG A 83 -2.54 0.86 -13.21
N PHE A 84 -2.45 2.18 -13.34
CA PHE A 84 -3.60 3.04 -13.19
C PHE A 84 -4.77 2.57 -14.04
N SER A 85 -4.49 2.21 -15.29
CA SER A 85 -5.54 1.78 -16.20
C SER A 85 -6.25 0.53 -15.70
N GLN A 86 -5.51 -0.41 -15.14
CA GLN A 86 -6.10 -1.63 -14.60
C GLN A 86 -7.00 -1.34 -13.41
N TYR A 87 -6.53 -0.51 -12.51
CA TYR A 87 -7.33 -0.16 -11.34
C TYR A 87 -8.57 0.62 -11.73
N HIS A 88 -8.41 1.54 -12.67
CA HIS A 88 -9.51 2.35 -13.15
C HIS A 88 -10.65 1.49 -13.70
N TYR A 89 -10.30 0.48 -14.47
CA TYR A 89 -11.32 -0.41 -15.06
C TYR A 89 -11.95 -1.34 -14.05
N ALA A 90 -11.30 -1.59 -12.94
CA ALA A 90 -11.84 -2.46 -11.90
C ALA A 90 -12.98 -1.80 -11.13
N ARG A 91 -13.22 -0.55 -11.36
CA ARG A 91 -14.24 0.21 -10.64
C ARG A 91 -15.60 0.13 -11.33
#